data_5397673bbb7ecf0b33b8c6f2e2324a01
#
_entry.id   5397673bbb7ecf0b33b8c6f2e2324a01
#
_cell.length_a   1.000
_cell.length_b   1.000
_cell.length_c   1.000
_cell.angle_alpha   90.00
_cell.angle_beta   90.00
_cell.angle_gamma   90.00
#
_symmetry.space_group_name_H-M   'P 1'
#
loop_
_entity.id
_entity.type
_entity.pdbx_description
1 polymer ?
#
loop_
_entity_poly.entity_id
_entity_poly.type
_entity_poly.pdbx_seq_one_letter_code
_entity_poly.pdbx_strand_id
1 'polypeptide(L)'
;SMRVSVEKETEAPDTCHSKVHLLIYEPPEDLMSFNDIPAGKDIPNDIYVAIEIPANSTPVKYEIEKEYDAVFVDRFMATPMFYPANYGYVPNTLSDDGDPLDVLVVTPYPVQPGSIVRARPIGILDMSDEGGRDSKVLAVPHDKLTTQYKHVKEPQELGSLLLDQIEHFFENYKDLEEGKWVKVDGWRGSDAARDAVVASVEAAKK
;
A
#
# COMPACT_ATOMS: atom_id res chain seq x y z
N SER A 1 -24.70 3.69 -19.49
CA SER A 1 -25.41 4.44 -20.55
C SER A 1 -24.49 5.54 -21.06
N MET A 2 -24.22 5.51 -22.36
CA MET A 2 -23.38 6.49 -23.04
C MET A 2 -24.10 7.87 -23.05
N ARG A 3 -23.53 8.87 -22.42
CA ARG A 3 -23.95 10.27 -22.62
C ARG A 3 -22.89 10.99 -23.44
N VAL A 4 -23.33 11.50 -24.57
CA VAL A 4 -22.56 12.41 -25.46
C VAL A 4 -23.09 13.80 -25.25
N SER A 5 -22.25 14.75 -24.96
CA SER A 5 -22.46 16.16 -25.29
C SER A 5 -21.25 17.02 -24.83
N VAL A 6 -20.59 17.64 -25.76
CA VAL A 6 -20.41 19.08 -25.92
C VAL A 6 -19.66 19.32 -27.22
N GLU A 7 -20.31 19.96 -28.19
CA GLU A 7 -19.68 20.50 -29.38
C GLU A 7 -19.01 21.84 -29.05
N LYS A 8 -17.69 21.92 -29.24
CA LYS A 8 -17.00 23.22 -29.39
C LYS A 8 -16.62 23.39 -30.85
N GLU A 9 -17.26 24.31 -31.51
CA GLU A 9 -16.84 24.78 -32.82
C GLU A 9 -15.63 25.72 -32.67
N THR A 10 -14.52 25.37 -33.30
CA THR A 10 -13.41 26.32 -33.54
C THR A 10 -13.35 26.54 -35.03
N GLU A 11 -13.65 27.77 -35.45
CA GLU A 11 -13.45 28.23 -36.83
C GLU A 11 -11.95 28.39 -37.11
N ALA A 12 -11.44 27.62 -38.07
CA ALA A 12 -10.14 27.86 -38.71
C ALA A 12 -10.34 28.13 -40.19
N PRO A 13 -9.56 29.02 -40.82
CA PRO A 13 -9.79 29.47 -42.19
C PRO A 13 -9.41 28.41 -43.22
N ASP A 14 -10.32 28.22 -44.19
CA ASP A 14 -10.26 27.53 -45.46
C ASP A 14 -9.04 26.62 -45.78
N THR A 15 -9.23 25.31 -45.63
CA THR A 15 -9.07 24.24 -46.64
C THR A 15 -9.06 22.87 -45.92
N CYS A 16 -10.00 22.03 -46.34
CA CYS A 16 -10.19 20.66 -45.83
C CYS A 16 -10.97 20.52 -44.50
N HIS A 17 -12.30 20.42 -44.63
CA HIS A 17 -13.22 20.13 -43.54
C HIS A 17 -13.12 18.66 -43.12
N SER A 18 -12.14 18.30 -42.27
CA SER A 18 -12.23 17.09 -41.46
C SER A 18 -12.72 17.48 -40.08
N LYS A 19 -13.99 17.21 -39.77
CA LYS A 19 -14.50 17.32 -38.40
C LYS A 19 -13.80 16.29 -37.55
N VAL A 20 -12.86 16.70 -36.72
CA VAL A 20 -12.28 15.84 -35.68
C VAL A 20 -13.28 15.82 -34.53
N HIS A 21 -14.04 14.72 -34.42
CA HIS A 21 -14.84 14.46 -33.21
C HIS A 21 -13.89 13.99 -32.11
N LEU A 22 -13.57 14.87 -31.18
CA LEU A 22 -12.88 14.50 -29.96
C LEU A 22 -13.91 13.81 -29.05
N LEU A 23 -13.85 12.49 -28.97
CA LEU A 23 -14.60 11.74 -27.95
C LEU A 23 -13.91 11.97 -26.60
N ILE A 24 -14.47 12.87 -25.81
CA ILE A 24 -14.08 12.99 -24.40
C ILE A 24 -14.74 11.82 -23.68
N TYR A 25 -13.93 10.86 -23.21
CA TYR A 25 -14.37 9.81 -22.33
C TYR A 25 -14.57 10.41 -20.93
N GLU A 26 -15.82 10.57 -20.54
CA GLU A 26 -16.15 10.81 -19.12
C GLU A 26 -16.32 9.43 -18.48
N PRO A 27 -15.47 9.05 -17.52
CA PRO A 27 -15.69 7.79 -16.79
C PRO A 27 -17.03 7.85 -16.07
N PRO A 28 -17.74 6.70 -15.93
CA PRO A 28 -18.97 6.67 -15.16
C PRO A 28 -18.71 7.15 -13.72
N GLU A 29 -19.62 7.98 -13.19
CA GLU A 29 -19.54 8.59 -11.86
C GLU A 29 -19.48 7.56 -10.69
N ASP A 30 -19.69 6.27 -10.97
CA ASP A 30 -19.77 5.15 -10.02
C ASP A 30 -18.57 4.20 -10.10
N LEU A 31 -17.39 4.61 -10.59
CA LEU A 31 -16.18 3.80 -10.47
C LEU A 31 -15.73 3.80 -9.00
N MET A 32 -15.72 2.63 -8.37
CA MET A 32 -15.17 2.46 -7.02
C MET A 32 -13.69 2.79 -7.03
N SER A 33 -13.31 3.76 -6.20
CA SER A 33 -11.95 4.20 -5.96
C SER A 33 -11.31 3.39 -4.83
N PHE A 34 -9.97 3.35 -4.78
CA PHE A 34 -9.24 2.87 -3.58
C PHE A 34 -9.65 3.64 -2.33
N ASN A 35 -10.09 4.90 -2.48
CA ASN A 35 -10.60 5.71 -1.38
C ASN A 35 -11.93 5.21 -0.81
N ASP A 36 -12.72 4.45 -1.59
CA ASP A 36 -14.01 3.88 -1.14
C ASP A 36 -13.84 2.56 -0.39
N ILE A 37 -12.63 1.96 -0.43
CA ILE A 37 -12.34 0.71 0.25
C ILE A 37 -12.19 0.99 1.75
N PRO A 38 -13.03 0.39 2.63
CA PRO A 38 -12.89 0.61 4.07
C PRO A 38 -11.56 0.04 4.60
N ALA A 39 -11.11 0.54 5.74
CA ALA A 39 -9.90 0.04 6.40
C ALA A 39 -9.94 -1.47 6.71
N GLY A 40 -11.11 -2.04 6.84
CA GLY A 40 -11.27 -3.46 7.09
C GLY A 40 -12.71 -3.84 7.38
N LYS A 41 -12.92 -5.13 7.64
CA LYS A 41 -14.24 -5.69 7.93
C LYS A 41 -14.56 -5.71 9.43
N ASP A 42 -13.55 -5.85 10.27
CA ASP A 42 -13.67 -5.92 11.74
C ASP A 42 -12.39 -5.36 12.38
N ILE A 43 -12.28 -4.05 12.44
CA ILE A 43 -11.12 -3.33 12.97
C ILE A 43 -11.01 -3.56 14.47
N PRO A 44 -9.82 -3.89 14.98
CA PRO A 44 -8.50 -3.98 14.30
C PRO A 44 -8.12 -5.39 13.85
N ASN A 45 -9.00 -6.39 13.94
CA ASN A 45 -8.65 -7.81 13.80
C ASN A 45 -8.69 -8.31 12.34
N ASP A 46 -9.34 -7.59 11.46
CA ASP A 46 -9.65 -7.97 10.09
C ASP A 46 -9.60 -6.74 9.20
N ILE A 47 -8.39 -6.44 8.71
CA ILE A 47 -8.07 -5.27 7.92
C ILE A 47 -8.03 -5.59 6.42
N TYR A 48 -8.20 -4.59 5.59
CA TYR A 48 -7.87 -4.63 4.17
C TYR A 48 -6.53 -3.95 3.93
N VAL A 49 -5.72 -4.55 3.08
CA VAL A 49 -4.42 -4.00 2.68
C VAL A 49 -4.39 -3.89 1.16
N ALA A 50 -4.21 -2.68 0.66
CA ALA A 50 -3.94 -2.42 -0.75
C ALA A 50 -2.45 -2.68 -1.00
N ILE A 51 -2.15 -3.69 -1.81
CA ILE A 51 -0.76 -4.08 -2.10
C ILE A 51 -0.20 -3.17 -3.18
N GLU A 52 0.98 -2.62 -2.92
CA GLU A 52 1.74 -1.80 -3.86
C GLU A 52 2.94 -2.56 -4.39
N ILE A 53 3.70 -3.23 -3.52
CA ILE A 53 4.95 -3.89 -3.89
C ILE A 53 4.85 -5.39 -3.58
N PRO A 54 4.99 -6.26 -4.58
CA PRO A 54 4.98 -7.70 -4.37
C PRO A 54 6.20 -8.18 -3.59
N ALA A 55 6.03 -9.19 -2.74
CA ALA A 55 7.14 -9.88 -2.08
C ALA A 55 8.16 -10.41 -3.10
N ASN A 56 9.45 -10.25 -2.81
CA ASN A 56 10.56 -10.77 -3.62
C ASN A 56 10.52 -10.35 -5.11
N SER A 57 9.86 -9.24 -5.42
CA SER A 57 9.85 -8.66 -6.77
C SER A 57 11.14 -7.85 -7.04
N THR A 58 11.33 -7.45 -8.29
CA THR A 58 12.41 -6.53 -8.66
C THR A 58 12.37 -5.24 -7.85
N PRO A 59 13.51 -4.55 -7.64
CA PRO A 59 13.58 -3.34 -6.80
C PRO A 59 12.95 -2.12 -7.51
N VAL A 60 11.66 -2.21 -7.73
CA VAL A 60 10.80 -1.13 -8.24
C VAL A 60 9.80 -0.78 -7.15
N LYS A 61 9.78 0.49 -6.73
CA LYS A 61 8.76 0.99 -5.83
C LYS A 61 7.54 1.41 -6.65
N TYR A 62 6.40 0.81 -6.32
CA TYR A 62 5.10 1.17 -6.86
C TYR A 62 4.30 1.89 -5.80
N GLU A 63 3.47 2.82 -6.22
CA GLU A 63 2.50 3.53 -5.39
C GLU A 63 1.13 3.54 -6.06
N ILE A 64 0.08 3.47 -5.26
CA ILE A 64 -1.29 3.64 -5.73
C ILE A 64 -1.64 5.12 -5.64
N GLU A 65 -1.67 5.77 -6.81
CA GLU A 65 -2.09 7.17 -6.91
C GLU A 65 -3.61 7.27 -6.81
N LYS A 66 -4.06 7.76 -5.65
CA LYS A 66 -5.49 7.83 -5.29
C LYS A 66 -6.28 8.80 -6.17
N GLU A 67 -5.62 9.79 -6.77
CA GLU A 67 -6.25 10.72 -7.72
C GLU A 67 -6.63 10.03 -9.03
N TYR A 68 -5.85 9.03 -9.45
CA TYR A 68 -6.03 8.34 -10.73
C TYR A 68 -6.53 6.90 -10.58
N ASP A 69 -6.66 6.39 -9.36
CA ASP A 69 -6.98 4.98 -9.07
C ASP A 69 -6.09 3.98 -9.84
N ALA A 70 -4.82 4.28 -9.93
CA ALA A 70 -3.87 3.53 -10.72
C ALA A 70 -2.55 3.30 -9.98
N VAL A 71 -1.89 2.18 -10.32
CA VAL A 71 -0.56 1.86 -9.83
C VAL A 71 0.48 2.60 -10.66
N PHE A 72 1.27 3.45 -10.04
CA PHE A 72 2.38 4.18 -10.64
C PHE A 72 3.71 3.56 -10.24
N VAL A 73 4.71 3.73 -11.09
CA VAL A 73 6.10 3.54 -10.69
C VAL A 73 6.56 4.83 -10.02
N ASP A 74 6.75 4.78 -8.69
CA ASP A 74 7.31 5.90 -7.95
C ASP A 74 8.80 6.06 -8.32
N ARG A 75 9.58 5.01 -8.14
CA ARG A 75 11.01 5.02 -8.49
C ARG A 75 11.59 3.62 -8.68
N PHE A 76 12.71 3.57 -9.39
CA PHE A 76 13.61 2.42 -9.35
C PHE A 76 14.52 2.57 -8.13
N MET A 77 14.53 1.58 -7.25
CA MET A 77 15.30 1.65 -6.01
C MET A 77 16.80 1.62 -6.32
N ALA A 78 17.58 2.40 -5.57
CA ALA A 78 19.04 2.41 -5.72
C ALA A 78 19.67 1.10 -5.23
N THR A 79 19.06 0.43 -4.25
CA THR A 79 19.51 -0.86 -3.74
C THR A 79 19.05 -2.02 -4.62
N PRO A 80 19.83 -3.11 -4.76
CA PRO A 80 19.39 -4.34 -5.42
C PRO A 80 18.57 -5.27 -4.50
N MET A 81 18.20 -4.82 -3.31
CA MET A 81 17.42 -5.60 -2.34
C MET A 81 15.96 -5.71 -2.76
N PHE A 82 15.29 -6.78 -2.31
CA PHE A 82 13.86 -7.02 -2.53
C PHE A 82 13.08 -6.81 -1.25
N TYR A 83 11.84 -6.33 -1.36
CA TYR A 83 10.91 -6.37 -0.23
C TYR A 83 10.67 -7.82 0.19
N PRO A 84 10.93 -8.21 1.44
CA PRO A 84 10.85 -9.61 1.86
C PRO A 84 9.41 -10.10 2.08
N ALA A 85 8.45 -9.20 2.14
CA ALA A 85 7.02 -9.48 2.20
C ALA A 85 6.26 -8.53 1.24
N ASN A 86 4.99 -8.81 0.93
CA ASN A 86 4.20 -7.86 0.17
C ASN A 86 4.02 -6.59 1.00
N TYR A 87 4.25 -5.45 0.38
CA TYR A 87 4.13 -4.15 1.02
C TYR A 87 2.96 -3.38 0.45
N GLY A 88 2.28 -2.64 1.29
CA GLY A 88 1.16 -1.81 0.93
C GLY A 88 0.62 -1.06 2.14
N TYR A 89 -0.60 -0.59 2.08
CA TYR A 89 -1.19 0.23 3.13
C TYR A 89 -2.63 -0.17 3.46
N VAL A 90 -3.11 0.28 4.62
CA VAL A 90 -4.53 0.16 5.00
C VAL A 90 -5.29 1.37 4.45
N PRO A 91 -6.30 1.19 3.57
CA PRO A 91 -7.11 2.30 3.09
C PRO A 91 -7.82 3.04 4.22
N ASN A 92 -8.07 4.34 4.03
CA ASN A 92 -8.78 5.18 4.99
C ASN A 92 -8.15 5.18 6.40
N THR A 93 -6.81 5.23 6.44
CA THR A 93 -6.01 5.42 7.65
C THR A 93 -5.06 6.60 7.47
N LEU A 94 -4.56 7.12 8.58
CA LEU A 94 -3.57 8.20 8.61
C LEU A 94 -2.54 7.92 9.72
N SER A 95 -1.27 7.88 9.38
CA SER A 95 -0.12 7.73 10.27
C SER A 95 0.50 9.09 10.63
N ASP A 96 1.50 9.06 11.53
CA ASP A 96 2.14 10.28 12.06
C ASP A 96 2.91 11.07 10.98
N ASP A 97 3.36 10.41 9.92
CA ASP A 97 4.05 11.00 8.75
C ASP A 97 3.11 11.66 7.73
N GLY A 98 1.80 11.50 7.89
CA GLY A 98 0.76 12.04 7.00
C GLY A 98 0.32 11.08 5.90
N ASP A 99 0.90 9.88 5.83
CA ASP A 99 0.56 8.82 4.89
C ASP A 99 -0.38 7.78 5.53
N PRO A 100 -1.04 6.92 4.74
CA PRO A 100 -1.77 5.77 5.26
C PRO A 100 -0.87 4.81 6.04
N LEU A 101 -1.46 4.02 6.94
CA LEU A 101 -0.73 3.03 7.73
C LEU A 101 -0.14 1.93 6.85
N ASP A 102 1.19 1.83 6.84
CA ASP A 102 1.95 0.82 6.10
C ASP A 102 1.83 -0.57 6.69
N VAL A 103 1.73 -1.56 5.82
CA VAL A 103 1.59 -2.98 6.20
C VAL A 103 2.47 -3.88 5.35
N LEU A 104 3.18 -4.78 6.02
CA LEU A 104 3.82 -5.95 5.42
C LEU A 104 2.91 -7.15 5.54
N VAL A 105 2.53 -7.78 4.42
CA VAL A 105 1.69 -8.97 4.42
C VAL A 105 2.49 -10.19 3.98
N VAL A 106 2.71 -11.12 4.89
CA VAL A 106 3.40 -12.39 4.61
C VAL A 106 2.42 -13.38 4.00
N THR A 107 2.63 -13.75 2.75
CA THR A 107 1.77 -14.66 1.99
C THR A 107 2.56 -15.81 1.38
N PRO A 108 1.91 -16.93 0.97
CA PRO A 108 2.60 -18.05 0.32
C PRO A 108 3.25 -17.68 -1.03
N TYR A 109 2.71 -16.66 -1.70
CA TYR A 109 3.13 -16.20 -3.03
C TYR A 109 3.05 -14.67 -3.10
N PRO A 110 3.87 -14.02 -3.95
CA PRO A 110 3.74 -12.59 -4.23
C PRO A 110 2.34 -12.23 -4.72
N VAL A 111 1.83 -11.07 -4.29
CA VAL A 111 0.52 -10.55 -4.68
C VAL A 111 0.71 -9.38 -5.61
N GLN A 112 -0.09 -9.31 -6.68
CA GLN A 112 0.02 -8.25 -7.69
C GLN A 112 -0.32 -6.87 -7.11
N PRO A 113 0.37 -5.80 -7.54
CA PRO A 113 0.02 -4.43 -7.20
C PRO A 113 -1.44 -4.11 -7.52
N GLY A 114 -2.09 -3.32 -6.66
CA GLY A 114 -3.51 -2.98 -6.78
C GLY A 114 -4.47 -4.02 -6.21
N SER A 115 -3.99 -5.18 -5.76
CA SER A 115 -4.85 -6.19 -5.11
C SER A 115 -5.17 -5.80 -3.67
N ILE A 116 -6.40 -6.04 -3.25
CA ILE A 116 -6.81 -5.90 -1.84
C ILE A 116 -6.71 -7.24 -1.14
N VAL A 117 -5.85 -7.31 -0.13
CA VAL A 117 -5.70 -8.50 0.71
C VAL A 117 -6.42 -8.29 2.03
N ARG A 118 -7.30 -9.22 2.38
CA ARG A 118 -7.87 -9.29 3.71
C ARG A 118 -6.87 -9.94 4.67
N ALA A 119 -6.46 -9.22 5.70
CA ALA A 119 -5.34 -9.61 6.54
C ALA A 119 -5.66 -9.45 8.03
N ARG A 120 -4.86 -10.10 8.85
CA ARG A 120 -4.90 -10.05 10.31
C ARG A 120 -3.55 -9.56 10.83
N PRO A 121 -3.50 -8.42 11.56
CA PRO A 121 -2.29 -7.92 12.20
C PRO A 121 -1.75 -8.90 13.24
N ILE A 122 -0.44 -9.12 13.23
CA ILE A 122 0.27 -10.01 14.15
C ILE A 122 1.43 -9.34 14.88
N GLY A 123 1.85 -8.17 14.45
CA GLY A 123 2.93 -7.40 15.06
C GLY A 123 3.19 -6.09 14.34
N ILE A 124 4.15 -5.33 14.85
CA ILE A 124 4.58 -4.05 14.29
C ILE A 124 6.09 -3.91 14.43
N LEU A 125 6.75 -3.48 13.37
CA LEU A 125 8.15 -3.07 13.37
C LEU A 125 8.21 -1.58 13.66
N ASP A 126 8.75 -1.22 14.81
CA ASP A 126 9.00 0.19 15.12
C ASP A 126 10.27 0.65 14.41
N MET A 127 10.14 1.70 13.65
CA MET A 127 11.26 2.34 12.96
C MET A 127 11.00 3.83 12.78
N SER A 128 12.07 4.55 12.46
CA SER A 128 12.05 5.97 12.12
C SER A 128 13.05 6.26 11.01
N ASP A 129 12.78 7.32 10.27
CA ASP A 129 13.64 7.83 9.22
C ASP A 129 13.72 9.37 9.28
N GLU A 130 14.21 10.00 8.22
CA GLU A 130 14.32 11.47 8.14
C GLU A 130 12.97 12.20 8.23
N GLY A 131 11.85 11.53 7.93
CA GLY A 131 10.48 12.05 8.03
C GLY A 131 9.88 11.90 9.42
N GLY A 132 10.46 11.09 10.28
CA GLY A 132 9.98 10.82 11.64
C GLY A 132 9.69 9.36 11.92
N ARG A 133 8.66 9.10 12.74
CA ARG A 133 8.25 7.73 13.05
C ARG A 133 7.51 7.12 11.86
N ASP A 134 7.97 5.95 11.43
CA ASP A 134 7.52 5.25 10.24
C ASP A 134 7.37 3.74 10.50
N SER A 135 6.53 3.37 11.49
CA SER A 135 6.35 1.98 11.91
C SER A 135 5.55 1.18 10.87
N LYS A 136 5.90 -0.10 10.69
CA LYS A 136 5.27 -0.99 9.71
C LYS A 136 4.50 -2.11 10.42
N VAL A 137 3.20 -2.22 10.18
CA VAL A 137 2.41 -3.35 10.68
C VAL A 137 2.80 -4.62 9.93
N LEU A 138 2.96 -5.73 10.66
CA LEU A 138 3.13 -7.06 10.10
C LEU A 138 1.81 -7.81 10.19
N ALA A 139 1.37 -8.37 9.07
CA ALA A 139 0.11 -9.08 8.97
C ALA A 139 0.26 -10.39 8.18
N VAL A 140 -0.70 -11.27 8.38
CA VAL A 140 -0.87 -12.51 7.62
C VAL A 140 -2.27 -12.54 6.99
N PRO A 141 -2.50 -13.30 5.91
CA PRO A 141 -3.83 -13.42 5.32
C PRO A 141 -4.86 -13.91 6.35
N HIS A 142 -6.06 -13.36 6.27
CA HIS A 142 -7.18 -13.83 7.07
C HIS A 142 -7.48 -15.30 6.78
N ASP A 143 -7.91 -16.06 7.78
CA ASP A 143 -8.15 -17.52 7.73
C ASP A 143 -9.13 -17.96 6.61
N LYS A 144 -9.94 -17.04 6.07
CA LYS A 144 -10.82 -17.29 4.91
C LYS A 144 -10.07 -17.37 3.59
N LEU A 145 -8.88 -16.76 3.49
CA LEU A 145 -8.06 -16.79 2.28
C LEU A 145 -7.15 -18.03 2.29
N THR A 146 -6.58 -18.36 3.46
CA THR A 146 -5.75 -19.55 3.66
C THR A 146 -5.69 -19.91 5.14
N THR A 147 -5.63 -21.21 5.43
CA THR A 147 -5.44 -21.70 6.81
C THR A 147 -3.97 -21.84 7.20
N GLN A 148 -3.05 -21.58 6.27
CA GLN A 148 -1.60 -21.77 6.46
C GLN A 148 -1.06 -20.99 7.66
N TYR A 149 -1.56 -19.76 7.88
CA TYR A 149 -1.11 -18.87 8.95
C TYR A 149 -2.08 -18.82 10.15
N LYS A 150 -3.04 -19.74 10.23
CA LYS A 150 -4.05 -19.75 11.30
C LYS A 150 -3.44 -19.85 12.70
N HIS A 151 -2.32 -20.57 12.82
CA HIS A 151 -1.59 -20.75 14.07
C HIS A 151 -0.78 -19.49 14.47
N VAL A 152 -0.39 -18.65 13.52
CA VAL A 152 0.45 -17.46 13.73
C VAL A 152 -0.36 -16.36 14.43
N LYS A 153 0.03 -16.00 15.65
CA LYS A 153 -0.58 -14.93 16.46
C LYS A 153 0.37 -13.78 16.73
N GLU A 154 1.67 -14.08 16.80
CA GLU A 154 2.74 -13.14 17.09
C GLU A 154 3.83 -13.21 16.01
N PRO A 155 4.63 -12.15 15.80
CA PRO A 155 5.67 -12.11 14.77
C PRO A 155 6.63 -13.30 14.84
N GLN A 156 7.05 -13.66 16.05
CA GLN A 156 8.06 -14.71 16.30
C GLN A 156 7.64 -16.10 15.78
N GLU A 157 6.35 -16.32 15.59
CA GLU A 157 5.81 -17.58 15.07
C GLU A 157 5.99 -17.72 13.54
N LEU A 158 6.41 -16.66 12.84
CA LEU A 158 6.83 -16.71 11.43
C LEU A 158 8.26 -17.23 11.23
N GLY A 159 9.03 -17.33 12.33
CA GLY A 159 10.43 -17.71 12.33
C GLY A 159 11.39 -16.53 12.29
N SER A 160 12.52 -16.66 13.00
CA SER A 160 13.47 -15.54 13.21
C SER A 160 14.08 -15.06 11.89
N LEU A 161 14.43 -15.97 10.99
CA LEU A 161 15.09 -15.59 9.73
C LEU A 161 14.27 -14.58 8.90
N LEU A 162 12.94 -14.76 8.83
CA LEU A 162 12.09 -13.82 8.09
C LEU A 162 12.06 -12.45 8.78
N LEU A 163 11.96 -12.43 10.11
CA LEU A 163 11.97 -11.17 10.88
C LEU A 163 13.31 -10.44 10.71
N ASP A 164 14.43 -11.18 10.81
CA ASP A 164 15.78 -10.65 10.59
C ASP A 164 15.94 -10.10 9.16
N GLN A 165 15.37 -10.77 8.15
CA GLN A 165 15.38 -10.29 6.76
C GLN A 165 14.59 -9.00 6.58
N ILE A 166 13.45 -8.86 7.25
CA ILE A 166 12.63 -7.64 7.21
C ILE A 166 13.37 -6.49 7.88
N GLU A 167 13.92 -6.70 9.07
CA GLU A 167 14.73 -5.70 9.76
C GLU A 167 15.93 -5.27 8.90
N HIS A 168 16.71 -6.23 8.41
CA HIS A 168 17.87 -5.97 7.57
C HIS A 168 17.51 -5.20 6.29
N PHE A 169 16.38 -5.52 5.66
CA PHE A 169 15.92 -4.78 4.50
C PHE A 169 15.67 -3.31 4.85
N PHE A 170 14.89 -3.02 5.88
CA PHE A 170 14.57 -1.64 6.24
C PHE A 170 15.77 -0.87 6.79
N GLU A 171 16.68 -1.52 7.48
CA GLU A 171 17.94 -0.86 7.95
C GLU A 171 18.82 -0.40 6.80
N ASN A 172 18.80 -1.08 5.65
CA ASN A 172 19.81 -0.89 4.61
C ASN A 172 19.24 -0.43 3.25
N TYR A 173 17.93 -0.46 3.02
CA TYR A 173 17.37 -0.23 1.69
C TYR A 173 17.55 1.21 1.16
N LYS A 174 17.82 2.18 2.06
CA LYS A 174 18.12 3.59 1.72
C LYS A 174 19.61 3.93 1.74
N ASP A 175 20.53 3.00 2.03
CA ASP A 175 21.97 3.28 2.22
C ASP A 175 22.64 3.91 1.00
N LEU A 176 22.12 3.68 -0.21
CA LEU A 176 22.63 4.25 -1.45
C LEU A 176 21.93 5.57 -1.85
N GLU A 177 21.02 6.07 -1.03
CA GLU A 177 20.29 7.32 -1.25
C GLU A 177 20.92 8.44 -0.39
N GLU A 178 21.37 9.50 -1.05
CA GLU A 178 22.06 10.60 -0.35
C GLU A 178 21.13 11.32 0.65
N GLY A 179 21.61 11.46 1.89
CA GLY A 179 20.86 12.14 2.95
C GLY A 179 19.73 11.34 3.57
N LYS A 180 19.52 10.10 3.15
CA LYS A 180 18.52 9.19 3.71
C LYS A 180 19.14 8.32 4.80
N TRP A 181 18.32 7.98 5.79
CA TRP A 181 18.68 7.03 6.85
C TRP A 181 17.44 6.33 7.39
N VAL A 182 17.63 5.19 7.99
CA VAL A 182 16.60 4.47 8.72
C VAL A 182 17.18 3.96 10.02
N LYS A 183 16.38 4.00 11.08
CA LYS A 183 16.68 3.37 12.36
C LYS A 183 15.56 2.40 12.70
N VAL A 184 15.88 1.13 12.85
CA VAL A 184 14.94 0.10 13.32
C VAL A 184 15.08 0.00 14.84
N ASP A 185 13.97 0.07 15.56
CA ASP A 185 13.90 -0.05 17.02
C ASP A 185 13.44 -1.45 17.47
N GLY A 186 12.95 -2.29 16.52
CA GLY A 186 12.60 -3.68 16.72
C GLY A 186 11.09 -3.98 16.70
N TRP A 187 10.75 -5.23 17.00
CA TRP A 187 9.40 -5.77 16.92
C TRP A 187 8.59 -5.58 18.21
N ARG A 188 7.33 -5.21 18.07
CA ARG A 188 6.30 -5.37 19.10
C ARG A 188 5.21 -6.33 18.64
N GLY A 189 4.50 -6.92 19.60
CA GLY A 189 3.49 -7.95 19.35
C GLY A 189 2.18 -7.45 18.74
N SER A 190 1.28 -8.40 18.59
CA SER A 190 -0.02 -8.21 17.92
C SER A 190 -0.92 -7.15 18.58
N ASP A 191 -0.85 -6.96 19.90
CA ASP A 191 -1.62 -5.90 20.59
C ASP A 191 -1.18 -4.52 20.12
N ALA A 192 0.13 -4.27 20.04
CA ALA A 192 0.66 -2.99 19.56
C ALA A 192 0.30 -2.72 18.08
N ALA A 193 0.26 -3.76 17.25
CA ALA A 193 -0.20 -3.64 15.87
C ALA A 193 -1.69 -3.26 15.80
N ARG A 194 -2.53 -3.87 16.62
CA ARG A 194 -3.95 -3.54 16.70
C ARG A 194 -4.19 -2.11 17.18
N ASP A 195 -3.43 -1.66 18.18
CA ASP A 195 -3.50 -0.29 18.69
C ASP A 195 -3.13 0.72 17.59
N ALA A 196 -2.07 0.44 16.80
CA ALA A 196 -1.66 1.27 15.67
C ALA A 196 -2.76 1.36 14.59
N VAL A 197 -3.41 0.23 14.26
CA VAL A 197 -4.55 0.23 13.32
C VAL A 197 -5.71 1.08 13.83
N VAL A 198 -6.08 0.94 15.10
CA VAL A 198 -7.17 1.76 15.68
C VAL A 198 -6.80 3.24 15.64
N ALA A 199 -5.59 3.59 16.07
CA ALA A 199 -5.12 4.97 16.11
C ALA A 199 -5.13 5.62 14.71
N SER A 200 -4.66 4.91 13.68
CA SER A 200 -4.61 5.43 12.31
C SER A 200 -5.99 5.58 11.67
N VAL A 201 -6.95 4.66 11.97
CA VAL A 201 -8.35 4.80 11.55
C VAL A 201 -9.02 6.01 12.20
N GLU A 202 -8.77 6.26 13.49
CA GLU A 202 -9.33 7.41 14.19
C GLU A 202 -8.69 8.74 13.73
N ALA A 203 -7.40 8.73 13.38
CA ALA A 203 -6.72 9.90 12.84
C ALA A 203 -7.29 10.32 11.47
N ALA A 204 -7.64 9.38 10.61
CA ALA A 204 -8.22 9.64 9.29
C ALA A 204 -9.64 10.23 9.33
N LYS A 205 -10.34 10.19 10.47
CA LYS A 205 -11.70 10.76 10.63
C LYS A 205 -11.70 12.25 10.98
N LYS A 206 -10.55 12.81 11.30
CA LYS A 206 -10.40 14.22 11.73
C LYS A 206 -10.17 15.14 10.54
#